data_60f857bdcb3438e38ba51d6d7acfbd54
#
_entry.id   60f857bdcb3438e38ba51d6d7acfbd54
#
_cell.length_a   1.000
_cell.length_b   1.000
_cell.length_c   1.000
_cell.angle_alpha   90.00
_cell.angle_beta   90.00
_cell.angle_gamma   90.00
#
_symmetry.space_group_name_H-M   'P 1'
#
loop_
_entity.id
_entity.type
_entity.pdbx_description
1 polymer ?
#
loop_
_entity_poly.entity_id
_entity_poly.type
_entity_poly.pdbx_seq_one_letter_code
_entity_poly.pdbx_strand_id
1 'polypeptide(L)'
;MARLTSILVFLIAFGISIPSQSSPEVAKEPLQSSVKIPSASQWDMRSVLNGHTYRIFVSTPSSSPPPGGFPVIYVLDGNAAFPVAALLARNTESRSAVTGIVPPVVVGIGYPNDEDYDVSARKRDYTISEKKADSSADEGAADEFLDVLEKEIKPAITSAYPINANRQAIFGHSFGGLLVLHALFTRTKSFTTYLASSPSIWWKERILLNELPAFKLAMSDQPAPYIQLSVGSLEDQVRPPSLAGGTQTSVNKRAMVTETHNLASVLQTFPALKNRFHYYELVDEDHGSSWLPAMSRGFRLFLSNQ
;
A
#
# COMPACT_ATOMS: atom_id res chain seq x y z
N MET A 1 -26.27 102.99 44.28
CA MET A 1 -26.08 101.96 45.30
C MET A 1 -26.63 100.67 44.71
N ALA A 2 -25.86 99.83 44.17
CA ALA A 2 -26.24 98.59 43.50
C ALA A 2 -25.90 97.39 44.40
N ARG A 3 -26.90 96.57 44.70
CA ARG A 3 -26.73 95.31 45.45
C ARG A 3 -26.49 94.16 44.45
N LEU A 4 -25.33 93.53 44.56
CA LEU A 4 -25.04 92.28 43.88
C LEU A 4 -25.66 91.12 44.63
N THR A 5 -26.47 90.34 43.95
CA THR A 5 -27.03 89.07 44.44
C THR A 5 -26.24 87.93 43.82
N SER A 6 -25.48 87.17 44.61
CA SER A 6 -24.76 85.98 44.19
C SER A 6 -25.71 84.80 44.06
N ILE A 7 -25.74 84.18 42.91
CA ILE A 7 -26.43 82.90 42.63
C ILE A 7 -25.44 81.77 42.75
N LEU A 8 -25.68 80.85 43.69
CA LEU A 8 -24.93 79.65 43.93
C LEU A 8 -25.48 78.54 43.07
N VAL A 9 -24.69 78.08 42.02
CA VAL A 9 -25.12 76.98 41.18
C VAL A 9 -24.55 75.68 41.75
N PHE A 10 -25.45 74.75 42.17
CA PHE A 10 -25.08 73.38 42.56
C PHE A 10 -24.92 72.52 41.29
N LEU A 11 -23.70 72.03 40.99
CA LEU A 11 -23.46 71.01 40.00
C LEU A 11 -23.64 69.63 40.63
N ILE A 12 -24.72 68.96 40.29
CA ILE A 12 -24.95 67.56 40.63
C ILE A 12 -24.20 66.69 39.56
N ALA A 13 -23.08 66.10 39.97
CA ALA A 13 -22.36 65.12 39.10
C ALA A 13 -23.07 63.76 39.10
N PHE A 14 -23.75 63.42 38.02
CA PHE A 14 -24.30 62.11 37.82
C PHE A 14 -23.12 61.21 37.37
N GLY A 15 -22.63 60.28 38.22
CA GLY A 15 -21.70 59.27 37.92
C GLY A 15 -22.33 58.20 37.02
N ILE A 16 -22.03 58.20 35.72
CA ILE A 16 -22.40 57.12 34.80
C ILE A 16 -21.39 55.99 35.02
N SER A 17 -21.82 54.89 35.71
CA SER A 17 -21.05 53.64 35.77
C SER A 17 -21.15 52.95 34.42
N ILE A 18 -20.08 53.00 33.64
CA ILE A 18 -19.92 52.18 32.40
C ILE A 18 -19.65 50.73 32.83
N PRO A 19 -20.53 49.76 32.47
CA PRO A 19 -20.20 48.37 32.76
C PRO A 19 -18.92 47.99 32.00
N SER A 20 -17.94 47.45 32.71
CA SER A 20 -16.72 46.86 32.13
C SER A 20 -17.14 45.72 31.22
N GLN A 21 -17.07 45.93 29.90
CA GLN A 21 -17.18 44.83 28.94
C GLN A 21 -15.95 43.92 29.17
N SER A 22 -16.22 42.72 29.67
CA SER A 22 -15.23 41.62 29.65
C SER A 22 -14.83 41.37 28.20
N SER A 23 -13.56 41.57 27.90
CA SER A 23 -13.00 41.19 26.59
C SER A 23 -13.41 39.76 26.29
N PRO A 24 -13.82 39.46 25.05
CA PRO A 24 -14.14 38.07 24.68
C PRO A 24 -12.91 37.21 24.94
N GLU A 25 -13.08 36.13 25.70
CA GLU A 25 -12.07 35.12 25.93
C GLU A 25 -11.67 34.58 24.57
N VAL A 26 -10.43 34.89 24.12
CA VAL A 26 -9.88 34.36 22.88
C VAL A 26 -9.88 32.85 23.02
N ALA A 27 -10.73 32.18 22.23
CA ALA A 27 -10.77 30.73 22.18
C ALA A 27 -9.33 30.22 21.96
N LYS A 28 -8.80 29.46 22.92
CA LYS A 28 -7.49 28.84 22.81
C LYS A 28 -7.48 28.03 21.51
N GLU A 29 -6.50 28.28 20.65
CA GLU A 29 -6.34 27.48 19.44
C GLU A 29 -6.39 25.98 19.80
N PRO A 30 -7.12 25.15 19.03
CA PRO A 30 -7.19 23.74 19.33
C PRO A 30 -5.78 23.13 19.27
N LEU A 31 -5.39 22.41 20.31
CA LEU A 31 -4.12 21.69 20.36
C LEU A 31 -4.10 20.65 19.25
N GLN A 32 -3.41 20.93 18.16
CA GLN A 32 -3.21 19.97 17.09
C GLN A 32 -2.25 18.87 17.56
N SER A 33 -2.62 17.63 17.31
CA SER A 33 -1.77 16.47 17.55
C SER A 33 -1.65 15.63 16.28
N SER A 34 -0.51 14.96 16.11
CA SER A 34 -0.32 14.03 14.99
C SER A 34 -1.28 12.85 15.09
N VAL A 35 -1.84 12.42 13.95
CA VAL A 35 -2.63 11.18 13.86
C VAL A 35 -1.67 10.00 13.88
N LYS A 36 -1.93 9.00 14.72
CA LYS A 36 -1.15 7.77 14.83
C LYS A 36 -1.98 6.58 14.38
N ILE A 37 -1.33 5.64 13.67
CA ILE A 37 -1.92 4.34 13.38
C ILE A 37 -1.67 3.45 14.61
N PRO A 38 -2.73 2.95 15.29
CA PRO A 38 -2.55 2.08 16.45
C PRO A 38 -1.77 0.81 16.13
N SER A 39 -0.93 0.35 17.06
CA SER A 39 -0.11 -0.85 16.94
C SER A 39 0.80 -0.87 15.72
N ALA A 40 1.20 0.32 15.24
CA ALA A 40 2.11 0.47 14.12
C ALA A 40 3.41 1.14 14.54
N SER A 41 4.50 0.72 13.91
CA SER A 41 5.83 1.29 14.03
C SER A 41 6.51 1.36 12.66
N GLN A 42 7.57 2.17 12.55
CA GLN A 42 8.41 2.24 11.36
C GLN A 42 9.87 2.44 11.74
N TRP A 43 10.77 2.00 10.86
CA TRP A 43 12.20 2.28 10.92
C TRP A 43 12.81 2.25 9.52
N ASP A 44 13.95 2.90 9.37
CA ASP A 44 14.71 2.88 8.12
C ASP A 44 15.79 1.79 8.21
N MET A 45 15.87 0.92 7.22
CA MET A 45 16.82 -0.17 7.09
C MET A 45 17.72 0.06 5.87
N ARG A 46 19.02 0.17 6.09
CA ARG A 46 20.00 0.20 4.99
C ARG A 46 20.35 -1.23 4.61
N SER A 47 20.10 -1.61 3.37
CA SER A 47 20.47 -2.91 2.83
C SER A 47 21.99 -3.01 2.66
N VAL A 48 22.57 -4.14 3.06
CA VAL A 48 23.97 -4.46 2.78
C VAL A 48 24.17 -5.09 1.40
N LEU A 49 23.08 -5.62 0.81
CA LEU A 49 23.14 -6.27 -0.51
C LEU A 49 23.23 -5.25 -1.65
N ASN A 50 22.46 -4.17 -1.59
CA ASN A 50 22.41 -3.17 -2.66
C ASN A 50 22.71 -1.72 -2.20
N GLY A 51 22.93 -1.51 -0.91
CA GLY A 51 23.28 -0.20 -0.34
C GLY A 51 22.15 0.82 -0.27
N HIS A 52 20.92 0.50 -0.72
CA HIS A 52 19.77 1.38 -0.62
C HIS A 52 19.12 1.33 0.75
N THR A 53 18.40 2.39 1.11
CA THR A 53 17.65 2.46 2.37
C THR A 53 16.17 2.29 2.09
N TYR A 54 15.53 1.43 2.85
CA TYR A 54 14.10 1.14 2.80
C TYR A 54 13.44 1.54 4.11
N ARG A 55 12.26 2.14 4.04
CA ARG A 55 11.42 2.37 5.22
C ARG A 55 10.51 1.18 5.42
N ILE A 56 10.64 0.54 6.57
CA ILE A 56 9.85 -0.61 6.95
C ILE A 56 8.77 -0.17 7.92
N PHE A 57 7.52 -0.39 7.56
CA PHE A 57 6.36 -0.15 8.40
C PHE A 57 5.84 -1.49 8.91
N VAL A 58 5.48 -1.59 10.19
CA VAL A 58 4.89 -2.81 10.73
C VAL A 58 3.68 -2.49 11.58
N SER A 59 2.59 -3.22 11.35
CA SER A 59 1.41 -3.24 12.21
C SER A 59 1.19 -4.66 12.72
N THR A 60 1.09 -4.81 14.03
CA THR A 60 0.91 -6.12 14.69
C THR A 60 -0.48 -6.21 15.33
N PRO A 61 -1.11 -7.41 15.33
CA PRO A 61 -2.30 -7.63 16.14
C PRO A 61 -2.01 -7.38 17.62
N SER A 62 -3.02 -6.93 18.36
CA SER A 62 -2.97 -6.74 19.80
C SER A 62 -3.25 -8.03 20.58
N SER A 63 -3.86 -9.01 19.92
CA SER A 63 -4.13 -10.34 20.47
C SER A 63 -2.85 -11.18 20.59
N SER A 64 -2.88 -12.20 21.45
CA SER A 64 -1.78 -13.16 21.54
C SER A 64 -1.62 -13.94 20.23
N PRO A 65 -0.38 -14.23 19.80
CA PRO A 65 -0.14 -15.01 18.61
C PRO A 65 -0.69 -16.44 18.76
N PRO A 66 -1.28 -16.99 17.70
CA PRO A 66 -1.67 -18.39 17.69
C PRO A 66 -0.43 -19.32 17.69
N PRO A 67 -0.60 -20.61 17.99
CA PRO A 67 0.47 -21.57 17.76
C PRO A 67 0.98 -21.50 16.33
N GLY A 68 2.29 -21.34 16.17
CA GLY A 68 2.94 -21.15 14.84
C GLY A 68 3.04 -19.71 14.35
N GLY A 69 2.49 -18.73 15.08
CA GLY A 69 2.59 -17.30 14.75
C GLY A 69 1.48 -16.75 13.85
N PHE A 70 1.48 -15.44 13.66
CA PHE A 70 0.54 -14.74 12.79
C PHE A 70 0.86 -14.95 11.31
N PRO A 71 -0.13 -15.00 10.41
CA PRO A 71 0.11 -14.81 8.99
C PRO A 71 0.71 -13.42 8.76
N VAL A 72 1.54 -13.25 7.71
CA VAL A 72 2.14 -11.96 7.39
C VAL A 72 1.87 -11.57 5.95
N ILE A 73 1.55 -10.30 5.73
CA ILE A 73 1.40 -9.72 4.40
C ILE A 73 2.40 -8.59 4.19
N TYR A 74 3.21 -8.70 3.15
CA TYR A 74 4.13 -7.68 2.70
C TYR A 74 3.43 -6.81 1.65
N VAL A 75 3.48 -5.49 1.84
CA VAL A 75 2.80 -4.52 0.99
C VAL A 75 3.84 -3.57 0.40
N LEU A 76 3.96 -3.58 -0.90
CA LEU A 76 4.84 -2.67 -1.64
C LEU A 76 4.25 -1.25 -1.65
N ASP A 77 5.08 -0.26 -1.98
CA ASP A 77 4.71 1.17 -1.88
C ASP A 77 4.19 1.51 -0.46
N GLY A 78 4.94 1.09 0.56
CA GLY A 78 4.53 1.13 1.95
C GLY A 78 4.08 2.51 2.44
N ASN A 79 4.70 3.59 1.93
CA ASN A 79 4.33 4.95 2.30
C ASN A 79 2.83 5.23 2.03
N ALA A 80 2.33 4.84 0.84
CA ALA A 80 0.93 4.99 0.46
C ALA A 80 0.03 3.86 1.01
N ALA A 81 0.47 2.61 0.85
CA ALA A 81 -0.40 1.44 1.00
C ALA A 81 -0.49 0.90 2.43
N PHE A 82 0.54 1.10 3.26
CA PHE A 82 0.57 0.58 4.63
C PHE A 82 -0.59 1.07 5.52
N PRO A 83 -1.01 2.34 5.52
CA PRO A 83 -2.11 2.79 6.36
C PRO A 83 -3.42 2.03 6.10
N VAL A 84 -3.71 1.76 4.82
CA VAL A 84 -4.90 0.99 4.41
C VAL A 84 -4.78 -0.48 4.81
N ALA A 85 -3.62 -1.09 4.57
CA ALA A 85 -3.37 -2.47 4.95
C ALA A 85 -3.46 -2.68 6.47
N ALA A 86 -2.90 -1.76 7.27
CA ALA A 86 -3.00 -1.78 8.72
C ALA A 86 -4.46 -1.62 9.21
N LEU A 87 -5.26 -0.80 8.54
CA LEU A 87 -6.69 -0.69 8.83
C LEU A 87 -7.44 -2.00 8.56
N LEU A 88 -7.17 -2.65 7.41
CA LEU A 88 -7.77 -3.94 7.07
C LEU A 88 -7.39 -5.04 8.07
N ALA A 89 -6.14 -5.07 8.53
CA ALA A 89 -5.68 -6.01 9.56
C ALA A 89 -6.42 -5.81 10.88
N ARG A 90 -6.53 -4.56 11.36
CA ARG A 90 -7.29 -4.24 12.60
C ARG A 90 -8.77 -4.55 12.46
N ASN A 91 -9.36 -4.30 11.30
CA ASN A 91 -10.75 -4.68 11.05
C ASN A 91 -10.92 -6.20 11.09
N THR A 92 -9.97 -6.96 10.57
CA THR A 92 -9.96 -8.43 10.69
C THR A 92 -9.86 -8.85 12.17
N GLU A 93 -8.96 -8.24 12.93
CA GLU A 93 -8.78 -8.51 14.36
C GLU A 93 -10.06 -8.27 15.16
N SER A 94 -10.71 -7.12 14.96
CA SER A 94 -11.95 -6.77 15.68
C SER A 94 -13.09 -7.75 15.45
N ARG A 95 -13.02 -8.55 14.39
CA ARG A 95 -14.02 -9.56 14.02
C ARG A 95 -13.56 -10.99 14.23
N SER A 96 -12.33 -11.21 14.67
CA SER A 96 -11.72 -12.56 14.78
C SER A 96 -12.52 -13.50 15.66
N ALA A 97 -13.10 -13.02 16.75
CA ALA A 97 -13.94 -13.83 17.64
C ALA A 97 -15.21 -14.38 16.95
N VAL A 98 -15.71 -13.68 15.93
CA VAL A 98 -16.92 -14.10 15.17
C VAL A 98 -16.56 -14.92 13.95
N THR A 99 -15.47 -14.55 13.27
CA THR A 99 -15.09 -15.15 11.98
C THR A 99 -14.15 -16.34 12.12
N GLY A 100 -13.45 -16.46 13.25
CA GLY A 100 -12.36 -17.42 13.44
C GLY A 100 -11.08 -17.08 12.69
N ILE A 101 -11.07 -15.96 11.93
CA ILE A 101 -9.92 -15.58 11.10
C ILE A 101 -8.83 -14.96 11.97
N VAL A 102 -7.62 -15.49 11.83
CA VAL A 102 -6.42 -14.95 12.48
C VAL A 102 -5.99 -13.65 11.77
N PRO A 103 -5.87 -12.52 12.49
CA PRO A 103 -5.41 -11.27 11.89
C PRO A 103 -3.94 -11.36 11.46
N PRO A 104 -3.53 -10.68 10.39
CA PRO A 104 -2.14 -10.73 9.94
C PRO A 104 -1.28 -9.65 10.60
N VAL A 105 0.03 -9.92 10.69
CA VAL A 105 1.04 -8.87 10.72
C VAL A 105 1.11 -8.24 9.33
N VAL A 106 1.12 -6.91 9.27
CA VAL A 106 1.30 -6.16 8.02
C VAL A 106 2.70 -5.55 8.00
N VAL A 107 3.42 -5.77 6.92
CA VAL A 107 4.74 -5.19 6.68
C VAL A 107 4.68 -4.34 5.42
N GLY A 108 4.72 -3.02 5.56
CA GLY A 108 4.86 -2.09 4.44
C GLY A 108 6.34 -1.90 4.10
N ILE A 109 6.67 -1.96 2.82
CA ILE A 109 8.03 -1.69 2.32
C ILE A 109 7.94 -0.44 1.46
N GLY A 110 8.56 0.62 1.92
CA GLY A 110 8.58 1.93 1.27
C GLY A 110 9.97 2.55 1.29
N TYR A 111 10.01 3.87 1.16
CA TYR A 111 11.24 4.64 1.01
C TYR A 111 11.34 5.74 2.08
N PRO A 112 12.57 6.14 2.49
CA PRO A 112 12.79 7.07 3.60
C PRO A 112 12.56 8.55 3.20
N ASN A 113 11.39 8.83 2.63
CA ASN A 113 10.90 10.17 2.30
C ASN A 113 9.43 10.29 2.71
N ASP A 114 8.82 11.45 2.48
CA ASP A 114 7.43 11.74 2.83
C ASP A 114 6.49 11.65 1.62
N GLU A 115 6.98 11.12 0.48
CA GLU A 115 6.17 10.91 -0.71
C GLU A 115 5.40 9.60 -0.61
N ASP A 116 4.14 9.58 -1.06
CA ASP A 116 3.34 8.36 -1.16
C ASP A 116 4.00 7.35 -2.09
N TYR A 117 4.62 7.85 -3.18
CA TYR A 117 5.32 7.04 -4.19
C TYR A 117 6.66 7.69 -4.56
N ASP A 118 7.77 7.09 -4.17
CA ASP A 118 9.08 7.43 -4.71
C ASP A 118 9.22 6.85 -6.13
N VAL A 119 8.92 7.68 -7.13
CA VAL A 119 8.82 7.25 -8.54
C VAL A 119 10.15 6.65 -9.04
N SER A 120 11.28 7.24 -8.65
CA SER A 120 12.62 6.77 -9.05
C SER A 120 12.96 5.44 -8.39
N ALA A 121 12.84 5.37 -7.06
CA ALA A 121 13.21 4.18 -6.33
C ALA A 121 12.32 2.99 -6.70
N ARG A 122 10.98 3.18 -6.80
CA ARG A 122 10.08 2.10 -7.20
C ARG A 122 10.26 1.67 -8.66
N LYS A 123 10.65 2.57 -9.56
CA LYS A 123 11.00 2.21 -10.93
C LYS A 123 12.24 1.33 -10.96
N ARG A 124 13.28 1.67 -10.20
CA ARG A 124 14.48 0.84 -10.04
C ARG A 124 14.14 -0.53 -9.49
N ASP A 125 13.46 -0.58 -8.34
CA ASP A 125 13.29 -1.79 -7.54
C ASP A 125 12.19 -2.73 -8.04
N TYR A 126 11.19 -2.22 -8.78
CA TYR A 126 10.02 -3.02 -9.16
C TYR A 126 9.98 -3.38 -10.64
N THR A 127 10.92 -2.90 -11.44
CA THR A 127 10.92 -3.21 -12.87
C THR A 127 12.00 -4.25 -13.24
N ILE A 128 11.75 -4.93 -14.37
CA ILE A 128 12.54 -6.05 -14.86
C ILE A 128 13.44 -5.57 -16.01
N SER A 129 14.64 -6.13 -16.12
CA SER A 129 15.56 -5.93 -17.22
C SER A 129 16.05 -7.27 -17.78
N GLU A 130 16.36 -7.34 -19.08
CA GLU A 130 16.98 -8.51 -19.70
C GLU A 130 18.41 -8.78 -19.19
N LYS A 131 19.09 -7.73 -18.80
CA LYS A 131 20.44 -7.81 -18.22
C LYS A 131 20.32 -7.61 -16.72
N LYS A 132 21.12 -8.36 -15.97
CA LYS A 132 21.24 -8.11 -14.54
C LYS A 132 21.65 -6.64 -14.35
N ALA A 133 20.74 -5.86 -13.72
CA ALA A 133 21.03 -4.48 -13.39
C ALA A 133 22.18 -4.44 -12.37
N ASP A 134 23.02 -3.44 -12.42
CA ASP A 134 23.91 -3.12 -11.31
C ASP A 134 23.20 -2.18 -10.31
N SER A 135 23.76 -2.01 -9.14
CA SER A 135 23.18 -1.20 -8.06
C SER A 135 23.06 0.31 -8.40
N SER A 136 23.65 0.74 -9.53
CA SER A 136 23.58 2.11 -10.05
C SER A 136 22.47 2.31 -11.10
N ALA A 137 21.77 1.24 -11.50
CA ALA A 137 20.74 1.32 -12.52
C ALA A 137 19.50 2.08 -12.03
N ASP A 138 18.95 2.96 -12.88
CA ASP A 138 17.72 3.71 -12.60
C ASP A 138 16.45 2.86 -12.76
N GLU A 139 16.57 1.63 -13.29
CA GLU A 139 15.46 0.70 -13.56
C GLU A 139 15.98 -0.74 -13.71
N GLY A 140 15.10 -1.72 -13.51
CA GLY A 140 15.38 -3.10 -13.84
C GLY A 140 16.08 -3.92 -12.76
N ALA A 141 16.10 -3.46 -11.50
CA ALA A 141 16.74 -4.13 -10.37
C ALA A 141 15.76 -5.00 -9.54
N ALA A 142 14.69 -5.51 -10.15
CA ALA A 142 13.69 -6.33 -9.47
C ALA A 142 14.29 -7.53 -8.73
N ASP A 143 15.23 -8.25 -9.34
CA ASP A 143 15.90 -9.38 -8.70
C ASP A 143 16.72 -8.99 -7.48
N GLU A 144 17.43 -7.86 -7.53
CA GLU A 144 18.19 -7.35 -6.38
C GLU A 144 17.26 -6.95 -5.23
N PHE A 145 16.16 -6.29 -5.53
CA PHE A 145 15.17 -5.94 -4.52
C PHE A 145 14.52 -7.19 -3.90
N LEU A 146 14.19 -8.20 -4.70
CA LEU A 146 13.69 -9.47 -4.19
C LEU A 146 14.73 -10.18 -3.32
N ASP A 147 16.02 -10.08 -3.64
CA ASP A 147 17.09 -10.58 -2.78
C ASP A 147 17.12 -9.84 -1.42
N VAL A 148 17.01 -8.51 -1.41
CA VAL A 148 16.89 -7.73 -0.17
C VAL A 148 15.66 -8.17 0.64
N LEU A 149 14.53 -8.32 -0.03
CA LEU A 149 13.29 -8.76 0.62
C LEU A 149 13.46 -10.13 1.28
N GLU A 150 14.02 -11.10 0.59
CA GLU A 150 14.14 -12.47 1.06
C GLU A 150 15.27 -12.67 2.08
N LYS A 151 16.41 -12.00 1.88
CA LYS A 151 17.63 -12.25 2.65
C LYS A 151 17.83 -11.27 3.80
N GLU A 152 17.16 -10.12 3.79
CA GLU A 152 17.31 -9.09 4.82
C GLU A 152 15.98 -8.75 5.50
N ILE A 153 14.96 -8.29 4.75
CA ILE A 153 13.70 -7.81 5.33
C ILE A 153 12.94 -8.96 6.02
N LYS A 154 12.68 -10.07 5.30
CA LYS A 154 11.93 -11.20 5.88
C LYS A 154 12.61 -11.80 7.11
N PRO A 155 13.93 -12.02 7.14
CA PRO A 155 14.63 -12.46 8.34
C PRO A 155 14.52 -11.48 9.51
N ALA A 156 14.64 -10.17 9.26
CA ALA A 156 14.48 -9.14 10.29
C ALA A 156 13.08 -9.16 10.91
N ILE A 157 12.04 -9.29 10.07
CA ILE A 157 10.65 -9.41 10.53
C ILE A 157 10.44 -10.70 11.31
N THR A 158 10.94 -11.83 10.82
CA THR A 158 10.78 -13.13 11.49
C THR A 158 11.46 -13.16 12.86
N SER A 159 12.59 -12.47 13.00
CA SER A 159 13.31 -12.36 14.27
C SER A 159 12.60 -11.45 15.28
N ALA A 160 11.92 -10.40 14.80
CA ALA A 160 11.32 -9.37 15.66
C ALA A 160 9.86 -9.68 16.04
N TYR A 161 9.13 -10.45 15.23
CA TYR A 161 7.69 -10.65 15.38
C TYR A 161 7.30 -12.13 15.29
N PRO A 162 6.28 -12.57 16.06
CA PRO A 162 5.82 -13.97 16.06
C PRO A 162 4.99 -14.27 14.80
N ILE A 163 5.64 -14.42 13.65
CA ILE A 163 5.00 -14.70 12.38
C ILE A 163 5.08 -16.17 11.97
N ASN A 164 4.12 -16.61 11.17
CA ASN A 164 4.11 -17.92 10.54
C ASN A 164 4.82 -17.85 9.16
N ALA A 165 6.04 -18.36 9.09
CA ALA A 165 6.83 -18.37 7.84
C ALA A 165 6.16 -19.15 6.69
N ASN A 166 5.22 -20.06 7.01
CA ASN A 166 4.48 -20.84 6.02
C ASN A 166 3.19 -20.15 5.54
N ARG A 167 2.90 -18.93 6.05
CA ARG A 167 1.71 -18.14 5.69
C ARG A 167 2.09 -16.71 5.40
N GLN A 168 2.65 -16.49 4.21
CA GLN A 168 3.15 -15.20 3.77
C GLN A 168 2.49 -14.79 2.46
N ALA A 169 2.07 -13.54 2.37
CA ALA A 169 1.55 -12.93 1.15
C ALA A 169 2.35 -11.71 0.74
N ILE A 170 2.32 -11.38 -0.55
CA ILE A 170 2.84 -10.12 -1.09
C ILE A 170 1.75 -9.42 -1.91
N PHE A 171 1.58 -8.12 -1.69
CA PHE A 171 0.68 -7.25 -2.45
C PHE A 171 1.47 -6.14 -3.14
N GLY A 172 1.14 -5.87 -4.41
CA GLY A 172 1.68 -4.74 -5.16
C GLY A 172 0.72 -4.26 -6.23
N HIS A 173 0.80 -2.95 -6.53
CA HIS A 173 0.02 -2.28 -7.55
C HIS A 173 0.92 -1.67 -8.63
N SER A 174 0.48 -1.68 -9.89
CA SER A 174 1.21 -1.07 -11.01
C SER A 174 2.60 -1.70 -11.21
N PHE A 175 3.70 -0.97 -11.07
CA PHE A 175 5.05 -1.56 -11.03
C PHE A 175 5.22 -2.52 -9.84
N GLY A 176 4.60 -2.24 -8.69
CA GLY A 176 4.55 -3.20 -7.59
C GLY A 176 3.82 -4.50 -7.99
N GLY A 177 2.74 -4.40 -8.78
CA GLY A 177 2.05 -5.56 -9.36
C GLY A 177 2.91 -6.34 -10.36
N LEU A 178 3.72 -5.63 -11.16
CA LEU A 178 4.72 -6.24 -12.04
C LEU A 178 5.75 -7.06 -11.24
N LEU A 179 6.29 -6.47 -10.16
CA LEU A 179 7.22 -7.17 -9.27
C LEU A 179 6.58 -8.40 -8.61
N VAL A 180 5.32 -8.30 -8.18
CA VAL A 180 4.59 -9.46 -7.60
C VAL A 180 4.50 -10.60 -8.60
N LEU A 181 4.21 -10.31 -9.88
CA LEU A 181 4.15 -11.33 -10.93
C LEU A 181 5.55 -11.88 -11.26
N HIS A 182 6.57 -11.04 -11.30
CA HIS A 182 7.96 -11.47 -11.47
C HIS A 182 8.39 -12.41 -10.34
N ALA A 183 8.11 -12.05 -9.09
CA ALA A 183 8.36 -12.93 -7.95
C ALA A 183 7.58 -14.25 -8.03
N LEU A 184 6.33 -14.21 -8.48
CA LEU A 184 5.52 -15.42 -8.70
C LEU A 184 6.19 -16.34 -9.73
N PHE A 185 6.69 -15.80 -10.84
CA PHE A 185 7.21 -16.60 -11.95
C PHE A 185 8.62 -17.11 -11.71
N THR A 186 9.45 -16.34 -11.00
CA THR A 186 10.88 -16.67 -10.78
C THR A 186 11.18 -17.23 -9.40
N ARG A 187 10.36 -16.91 -8.39
CA ARG A 187 10.55 -17.26 -6.96
C ARG A 187 9.26 -17.78 -6.32
N THR A 188 8.60 -18.71 -6.99
CA THR A 188 7.27 -19.22 -6.64
C THR A 188 7.12 -19.72 -5.19
N LYS A 189 8.20 -20.09 -4.53
CA LYS A 189 8.21 -20.58 -3.14
C LYS A 189 8.31 -19.46 -2.10
N SER A 190 8.58 -18.23 -2.51
CA SER A 190 8.82 -17.11 -1.59
C SER A 190 7.58 -16.71 -0.80
N PHE A 191 6.40 -16.92 -1.39
CA PHE A 191 5.13 -16.61 -0.74
C PHE A 191 4.09 -17.70 -1.02
N THR A 192 3.13 -17.83 -0.10
CA THR A 192 1.97 -18.71 -0.28
C THR A 192 0.84 -18.03 -1.05
N THR A 193 0.86 -16.69 -1.12
CA THR A 193 -0.16 -15.90 -1.79
C THR A 193 0.45 -14.68 -2.49
N TYR A 194 0.12 -14.50 -3.77
CA TYR A 194 0.56 -13.40 -4.61
C TYR A 194 -0.64 -12.55 -5.03
N LEU A 195 -0.59 -11.25 -4.74
CA LEU A 195 -1.70 -10.32 -4.94
C LEU A 195 -1.26 -9.19 -5.86
N ALA A 196 -1.45 -9.36 -7.16
CA ALA A 196 -1.08 -8.38 -8.18
C ALA A 196 -2.30 -7.54 -8.59
N SER A 197 -2.20 -6.23 -8.38
CA SER A 197 -3.22 -5.25 -8.78
C SER A 197 -2.71 -4.41 -9.93
N SER A 198 -3.49 -4.36 -11.03
CA SER A 198 -3.20 -3.55 -12.22
C SER A 198 -1.72 -3.60 -12.64
N PRO A 199 -1.15 -4.82 -12.80
CA PRO A 199 0.29 -4.97 -13.03
C PRO A 199 0.71 -4.36 -14.36
N SER A 200 1.86 -3.68 -14.38
CA SER A 200 2.43 -3.03 -15.57
C SER A 200 3.05 -4.06 -16.53
N ILE A 201 2.24 -5.01 -17.03
CA ILE A 201 2.68 -6.11 -17.93
C ILE A 201 3.29 -5.57 -19.23
N TRP A 202 2.86 -4.40 -19.68
CA TRP A 202 3.36 -3.70 -20.88
C TRP A 202 4.84 -3.30 -20.82
N TRP A 203 5.45 -3.35 -19.63
CA TRP A 203 6.84 -2.93 -19.41
C TRP A 203 7.79 -3.66 -20.34
N LYS A 204 8.71 -2.89 -21.02
CA LYS A 204 9.74 -3.40 -21.95
C LYS A 204 9.19 -4.49 -22.88
N GLU A 205 8.21 -4.12 -23.69
CA GLU A 205 7.60 -5.04 -24.68
C GLU A 205 7.09 -6.35 -24.05
N ARG A 206 6.56 -6.25 -22.81
CA ARG A 206 6.01 -7.40 -22.06
C ARG A 206 7.07 -8.43 -21.63
N ILE A 207 8.26 -7.97 -21.29
CA ILE A 207 9.39 -8.83 -20.86
C ILE A 207 8.99 -9.89 -19.82
N LEU A 208 8.08 -9.56 -18.92
CA LEU A 208 7.54 -10.48 -17.91
C LEU A 208 7.04 -11.80 -18.51
N LEU A 209 6.44 -11.76 -19.69
CA LEU A 209 5.83 -12.95 -20.30
C LEU A 209 6.87 -14.00 -20.75
N ASN A 210 8.15 -13.61 -20.90
CA ASN A 210 9.25 -14.52 -21.16
C ASN A 210 9.50 -15.51 -20.02
N GLU A 211 8.99 -15.21 -18.80
CA GLU A 211 9.15 -16.05 -17.61
C GLU A 211 8.07 -17.15 -17.50
N LEU A 212 6.94 -16.99 -18.22
CA LEU A 212 5.80 -17.92 -18.16
C LEU A 212 6.16 -19.40 -18.47
N PRO A 213 7.00 -19.73 -19.46
CA PRO A 213 7.33 -21.12 -19.75
C PRO A 213 8.03 -21.81 -18.58
N ALA A 214 8.97 -21.12 -17.92
CA ALA A 214 9.68 -21.65 -16.76
C ALA A 214 8.72 -21.80 -15.54
N PHE A 215 7.87 -20.81 -15.32
CA PHE A 215 6.84 -20.87 -14.28
C PHE A 215 5.88 -22.05 -14.49
N LYS A 216 5.40 -22.26 -15.72
CA LYS A 216 4.54 -23.40 -16.06
C LYS A 216 5.16 -24.75 -15.71
N LEU A 217 6.47 -24.89 -16.00
CA LEU A 217 7.21 -26.10 -15.67
C LEU A 217 7.35 -26.28 -14.15
N ALA A 218 7.67 -25.21 -13.42
CA ALA A 218 7.82 -25.24 -11.96
C ALA A 218 6.52 -25.59 -11.25
N MET A 219 5.35 -25.29 -11.84
CA MET A 219 4.03 -25.60 -11.26
C MET A 219 3.65 -27.08 -11.29
N SER A 220 4.37 -27.93 -12.04
CA SER A 220 4.09 -29.38 -12.08
C SER A 220 4.54 -30.11 -10.81
N ASP A 221 5.51 -29.55 -10.07
CA ASP A 221 6.24 -30.27 -9.02
C ASP A 221 6.02 -29.75 -7.59
N GLN A 222 5.11 -28.76 -7.41
CA GLN A 222 4.95 -28.07 -6.11
C GLN A 222 3.49 -27.72 -5.82
N PRO A 223 3.13 -27.56 -4.51
CA PRO A 223 1.88 -26.94 -4.15
C PRO A 223 1.80 -25.53 -4.74
N ALA A 224 0.83 -25.30 -5.60
CA ALA A 224 0.62 -24.00 -6.22
C ALA A 224 0.24 -22.94 -5.17
N PRO A 225 0.77 -21.72 -5.26
CA PRO A 225 0.35 -20.61 -4.40
C PRO A 225 -1.08 -20.16 -4.73
N TYR A 226 -1.69 -19.38 -3.85
CA TYR A 226 -2.88 -18.61 -4.18
C TYR A 226 -2.48 -17.35 -4.95
N ILE A 227 -3.23 -17.02 -5.97
CA ILE A 227 -2.94 -15.88 -6.85
C ILE A 227 -4.21 -15.05 -7.00
N GLN A 228 -4.11 -13.75 -6.75
CA GLN A 228 -5.07 -12.77 -7.20
C GLN A 228 -4.44 -11.90 -8.27
N LEU A 229 -5.12 -11.78 -9.39
CA LEU A 229 -4.82 -10.83 -10.46
C LEU A 229 -6.03 -9.93 -10.65
N SER A 230 -5.85 -8.62 -10.62
CA SER A 230 -6.94 -7.67 -10.78
C SER A 230 -6.54 -6.47 -11.63
N VAL A 231 -7.54 -5.82 -12.22
CA VAL A 231 -7.38 -4.60 -13.03
C VAL A 231 -8.66 -3.76 -12.93
N GLY A 232 -8.55 -2.46 -12.99
CA GLY A 232 -9.72 -1.55 -13.07
C GLY A 232 -10.31 -1.55 -14.48
N SER A 233 -11.63 -1.65 -14.61
CA SER A 233 -12.31 -1.72 -15.91
C SER A 233 -12.16 -0.47 -16.77
N LEU A 234 -11.80 0.67 -16.18
CA LEU A 234 -11.63 1.95 -16.84
C LEU A 234 -10.18 2.25 -17.27
N GLU A 235 -9.22 1.34 -17.01
CA GLU A 235 -7.80 1.63 -17.22
C GLU A 235 -7.38 1.77 -18.69
N ASP A 236 -8.10 1.13 -19.60
CA ASP A 236 -7.87 1.31 -21.06
C ASP A 236 -8.71 2.44 -21.64
N GLN A 237 -9.53 3.12 -20.83
CA GLN A 237 -10.35 4.24 -21.28
C GLN A 237 -9.59 5.56 -21.20
N VAL A 238 -9.70 6.35 -22.24
CA VAL A 238 -9.15 7.72 -22.26
C VAL A 238 -10.15 8.67 -21.63
N ARG A 239 -9.77 9.29 -20.54
CA ARG A 239 -10.52 10.42 -20.00
C ARG A 239 -10.41 11.63 -20.94
N PRO A 240 -11.44 12.49 -21.01
CA PRO A 240 -11.36 13.71 -21.80
C PRO A 240 -10.10 14.53 -21.47
N PRO A 241 -9.48 15.22 -22.45
CA PRO A 241 -8.23 15.96 -22.26
C PRO A 241 -8.25 17.00 -21.12
N SER A 242 -9.44 17.46 -20.74
CA SER A 242 -9.64 18.39 -19.61
C SER A 242 -9.33 17.79 -18.24
N LEU A 243 -9.19 16.47 -18.13
CA LEU A 243 -9.05 15.75 -16.87
C LEU A 243 -7.82 14.83 -16.80
N ALA A 244 -7.07 14.69 -17.88
CA ALA A 244 -5.94 13.75 -17.94
C ALA A 244 -4.74 14.33 -18.69
N GLY A 245 -3.57 14.30 -18.07
CA GLY A 245 -2.29 14.59 -18.74
C GLY A 245 -1.78 13.48 -19.67
N GLY A 246 -2.59 12.44 -19.95
CA GLY A 246 -2.24 11.31 -20.81
C GLY A 246 -2.81 11.44 -22.22
N THR A 247 -2.07 10.95 -23.21
CA THR A 247 -2.54 10.86 -24.60
C THR A 247 -3.20 9.50 -24.86
N GLN A 248 -4.16 9.43 -25.83
CA GLN A 248 -4.76 8.17 -26.29
C GLN A 248 -3.68 7.14 -26.66
N THR A 249 -2.59 7.59 -27.28
CA THR A 249 -1.48 6.72 -27.68
C THR A 249 -0.78 6.07 -26.50
N SER A 250 -0.63 6.76 -25.36
CA SER A 250 0.01 6.20 -24.17
C SER A 250 -0.88 5.17 -23.46
N VAL A 251 -2.18 5.39 -23.43
CA VAL A 251 -3.18 4.43 -22.90
C VAL A 251 -3.22 3.17 -23.75
N ASN A 252 -3.33 3.31 -25.08
CA ASN A 252 -3.35 2.18 -26.01
C ASN A 252 -2.06 1.34 -25.94
N LYS A 253 -0.90 1.98 -25.71
CA LYS A 253 0.37 1.26 -25.55
C LYS A 253 0.43 0.41 -24.27
N ARG A 254 -0.22 0.86 -23.20
CA ARG A 254 -0.24 0.14 -21.93
C ARG A 254 -1.22 -1.03 -21.94
N ALA A 255 -2.39 -0.84 -22.56
CA ALA A 255 -3.45 -1.86 -22.70
C ALA A 255 -3.66 -2.67 -21.40
N MET A 256 -3.79 -1.96 -20.27
CA MET A 256 -3.76 -2.55 -18.93
C MET A 256 -4.80 -3.65 -18.73
N VAL A 257 -6.05 -3.38 -19.14
CA VAL A 257 -7.16 -4.34 -19.04
C VAL A 257 -6.89 -5.54 -19.94
N THR A 258 -6.55 -5.26 -21.21
CA THR A 258 -6.30 -6.29 -22.22
C THR A 258 -5.14 -7.21 -21.81
N GLU A 259 -4.00 -6.66 -21.39
CA GLU A 259 -2.83 -7.45 -21.00
C GLU A 259 -3.10 -8.30 -19.75
N THR A 260 -3.80 -7.70 -18.78
CA THR A 260 -4.14 -8.43 -17.54
C THR A 260 -5.15 -9.55 -17.83
N HIS A 261 -6.12 -9.32 -18.69
CA HIS A 261 -7.09 -10.34 -19.12
C HIS A 261 -6.40 -11.49 -19.89
N ASN A 262 -5.49 -11.16 -20.81
CA ASN A 262 -4.73 -12.15 -21.58
C ASN A 262 -3.91 -13.05 -20.64
N LEU A 263 -3.19 -12.46 -19.68
CA LEU A 263 -2.44 -13.22 -18.69
C LEU A 263 -3.36 -14.08 -17.81
N ALA A 264 -4.51 -13.53 -17.38
CA ALA A 264 -5.49 -14.29 -16.61
C ALA A 264 -5.99 -15.51 -17.38
N SER A 265 -6.29 -15.35 -18.67
CA SER A 265 -6.72 -16.44 -19.55
C SER A 265 -5.67 -17.56 -19.65
N VAL A 266 -4.38 -17.20 -19.73
CA VAL A 266 -3.29 -18.17 -19.73
C VAL A 266 -3.19 -18.91 -18.38
N LEU A 267 -3.18 -18.17 -17.25
CA LEU A 267 -3.06 -18.77 -15.92
C LEU A 267 -4.23 -19.70 -15.57
N GLN A 268 -5.43 -19.41 -16.04
CA GLN A 268 -6.61 -20.27 -15.88
C GLN A 268 -6.44 -21.65 -16.52
N THR A 269 -5.59 -21.78 -17.54
CA THR A 269 -5.32 -23.08 -18.18
C THR A 269 -4.40 -24.00 -17.36
N PHE A 270 -3.79 -23.49 -16.28
CA PHE A 270 -2.86 -24.29 -15.47
C PHE A 270 -3.63 -25.15 -14.46
N PRO A 271 -3.62 -26.50 -14.58
CA PRO A 271 -4.39 -27.37 -13.69
C PRO A 271 -4.05 -27.17 -12.20
N ALA A 272 -2.75 -26.90 -11.90
CA ALA A 272 -2.29 -26.65 -10.53
C ALA A 272 -2.90 -25.40 -9.89
N LEU A 273 -3.36 -24.44 -10.69
CA LEU A 273 -3.97 -23.20 -10.23
C LEU A 273 -5.50 -23.30 -10.08
N LYS A 274 -6.11 -24.44 -10.41
CA LYS A 274 -7.55 -24.65 -10.22
C LYS A 274 -7.93 -24.38 -8.75
N ASN A 275 -8.90 -23.50 -8.53
CA ASN A 275 -9.34 -23.04 -7.20
C ASN A 275 -8.29 -22.22 -6.39
N ARG A 276 -7.16 -21.88 -7.00
CA ARG A 276 -6.10 -21.05 -6.38
C ARG A 276 -5.83 -19.76 -7.12
N PHE A 277 -6.35 -19.62 -8.34
CA PHE A 277 -6.25 -18.41 -9.15
C PHE A 277 -7.58 -17.67 -9.18
N HIS A 278 -7.55 -16.37 -8.88
CA HIS A 278 -8.69 -15.48 -8.86
C HIS A 278 -8.38 -14.25 -9.72
N TYR A 279 -9.20 -14.00 -10.72
CA TYR A 279 -9.16 -12.81 -11.56
C TYR A 279 -10.34 -11.90 -11.23
N TYR A 280 -10.07 -10.60 -11.11
CA TYR A 280 -11.09 -9.57 -10.90
C TYR A 280 -10.89 -8.41 -11.87
N GLU A 281 -11.86 -8.17 -12.73
CA GLU A 281 -12.05 -6.88 -13.36
C GLU A 281 -12.92 -6.03 -12.44
N LEU A 282 -12.33 -4.95 -11.91
CA LEU A 282 -12.94 -4.10 -10.91
C LEU A 282 -13.76 -3.03 -11.61
N VAL A 283 -15.08 -3.20 -11.58
CA VAL A 283 -16.03 -2.33 -12.28
C VAL A 283 -15.94 -0.91 -11.77
N ASP A 284 -15.95 0.06 -12.71
CA ASP A 284 -15.89 1.50 -12.48
C ASP A 284 -14.61 2.01 -11.80
N GLU A 285 -13.58 1.16 -11.66
CA GLU A 285 -12.29 1.56 -11.12
C GLU A 285 -11.31 1.93 -12.24
N ASP A 286 -10.56 3.01 -12.01
CA ASP A 286 -9.42 3.39 -12.81
C ASP A 286 -8.09 2.93 -12.19
N HIS A 287 -6.96 3.28 -12.80
CA HIS A 287 -5.63 2.88 -12.32
C HIS A 287 -5.33 3.42 -10.91
N GLY A 288 -5.84 4.60 -10.55
CA GLY A 288 -5.59 5.22 -9.24
C GLY A 288 -6.46 4.65 -8.13
N SER A 289 -7.66 4.16 -8.45
CA SER A 289 -8.64 3.69 -7.46
C SER A 289 -8.66 2.16 -7.29
N SER A 290 -8.29 1.41 -8.33
CA SER A 290 -8.40 -0.06 -8.38
C SER A 290 -7.64 -0.81 -7.27
N TRP A 291 -6.53 -0.26 -6.76
CA TRP A 291 -5.73 -0.95 -5.75
C TRP A 291 -6.42 -1.09 -4.39
N LEU A 292 -7.35 -0.19 -4.03
CA LEU A 292 -8.10 -0.25 -2.78
C LEU A 292 -9.00 -1.50 -2.71
N PRO A 293 -9.96 -1.70 -3.63
CA PRO A 293 -10.77 -2.91 -3.65
C PRO A 293 -9.93 -4.17 -3.94
N ALA A 294 -8.84 -4.08 -4.73
CA ALA A 294 -7.92 -5.19 -4.94
C ALA A 294 -7.27 -5.65 -3.64
N MET A 295 -6.76 -4.73 -2.82
CA MET A 295 -6.15 -5.04 -1.52
C MET A 295 -7.16 -5.68 -0.57
N SER A 296 -8.37 -5.14 -0.46
CA SER A 296 -9.42 -5.69 0.40
C SER A 296 -9.80 -7.12 0.01
N ARG A 297 -9.93 -7.41 -1.30
CA ARG A 297 -10.18 -8.78 -1.81
C ARG A 297 -8.99 -9.70 -1.55
N GLY A 298 -7.76 -9.18 -1.74
CA GLY A 298 -6.51 -9.91 -1.48
C GLY A 298 -6.37 -10.33 -0.02
N PHE A 299 -6.67 -9.45 0.93
CA PHE A 299 -6.71 -9.79 2.35
C PHE A 299 -7.68 -10.93 2.62
N ARG A 300 -8.89 -10.86 2.06
CA ARG A 300 -9.87 -11.93 2.20
C ARG A 300 -9.36 -13.24 1.63
N LEU A 301 -8.82 -13.24 0.40
CA LEU A 301 -8.25 -14.45 -0.23
C LEU A 301 -7.17 -15.07 0.64
N PHE A 302 -6.18 -14.26 1.07
CA PHE A 302 -5.06 -14.72 1.88
C PHE A 302 -5.49 -15.30 3.23
N LEU A 303 -6.43 -14.65 3.91
CA LEU A 303 -6.80 -15.02 5.27
C LEU A 303 -7.86 -16.13 5.34
N SER A 304 -8.69 -16.32 4.30
CA SER A 304 -9.70 -17.38 4.26
C SER A 304 -9.15 -18.76 3.88
N ASN A 305 -7.96 -18.81 3.28
CA ASN A 305 -7.28 -20.05 2.91
C ASN A 305 -6.28 -20.44 4.02
N GLN A 306 -6.82 -20.98 5.09
CA GLN A 306 -6.07 -21.42 6.29
C GLN A 306 -5.72 -22.90 6.19
#